data_2d8c0d08bdf1d46a97a3e1e436f19661
#
_entry.id   2d8c0d08bdf1d46a97a3e1e436f19661
#
_cell.length_a   1.000
_cell.length_b   1.000
_cell.length_c   1.000
_cell.angle_alpha   90.00
_cell.angle_beta   90.00
_cell.angle_gamma   90.00
#
_symmetry.space_group_name_H-M   'P 1'
#
loop_
_entity.id
_entity.type
_entity.pdbx_description
1 polymer ?
#
loop_
_entity_poly.entity_id
_entity_poly.type
_entity_poly.pdbx_seq_one_letter_code
_entity_poly.pdbx_strand_id
1 'polypeptide(L)'
;KVKGRSLLYPLLGSGAGNGPLVEMADGSVKWDLVTGIGVHFFGHSHPELVRASLESSIQDTAKHGNLQSNFDAFRFGELLLELAGRNSRLSECFITTSGAVANESALKVCYQKHAPASRVIAFKDCFMGRTITMAQIGDSAAGRDGIPLSTQIDYMPFWTEANVARAGGEAKFIEHACDQLREYITRYPRQHACFIFELLQGEGGFNVAPREFFVALMDICREHNIAIWDDEIQSFGRTQEMFAYETLDLGDYIDVFCVGKMTQACAALYTKEYSPRAGLLSGTFTGASQDFSTGTRILEMLRDGDLYGQSGKLNHHHDQFRKHVKLLAEKHPSWFPAVPEQSGIAGGMGGMMRMTPFGGDKNKVMAACKACFDEGAIVFWCGHGPFHVRMLPPVPVLKDEHWPRIFECIERGFAKVAG
;
A
#
# COMPACT_ATOMS: atom_id res chain seq x y z
N LYS A 1 -15.06 -0.67 22.87
CA LYS A 1 -14.11 -0.61 24.03
C LYS A 1 -12.89 -1.51 23.80
N VAL A 2 -13.09 -2.76 23.34
CA VAL A 2 -12.00 -3.72 23.12
C VAL A 2 -10.93 -3.24 22.13
N LYS A 3 -11.28 -2.44 21.13
CA LYS A 3 -10.34 -1.89 20.13
C LYS A 3 -9.65 -0.58 20.53
N GLY A 4 -9.94 -0.03 21.72
CA GLY A 4 -9.44 1.28 22.11
C GLY A 4 -9.99 2.46 21.30
N ARG A 5 -10.87 2.22 20.30
CA ARG A 5 -11.52 3.24 19.49
C ARG A 5 -12.88 2.75 18.97
N SER A 6 -13.69 3.65 18.46
CA SER A 6 -14.93 3.32 17.76
C SER A 6 -14.67 2.46 16.52
N LEU A 7 -15.59 1.58 16.19
CA LEU A 7 -15.60 0.88 14.90
C LEU A 7 -15.86 1.90 13.80
N LEU A 8 -15.19 1.73 12.66
CA LEU A 8 -15.43 2.57 11.49
C LEU A 8 -16.83 2.36 10.93
N TYR A 9 -17.19 1.09 10.78
CA TYR A 9 -18.55 0.65 10.45
C TYR A 9 -19.21 0.07 11.70
N PRO A 10 -20.54 0.25 11.86
CA PRO A 10 -21.23 -0.10 13.11
C PRO A 10 -21.35 -1.61 13.33
N LEU A 11 -21.21 -2.42 12.28
CA LEU A 11 -21.41 -3.88 12.34
C LEU A 11 -20.08 -4.62 12.38
N LEU A 12 -20.08 -5.73 13.11
CA LEU A 12 -18.98 -6.70 13.14
C LEU A 12 -19.18 -7.75 12.04
N GLY A 13 -18.10 -8.29 11.50
CA GLY A 13 -18.14 -9.48 10.67
C GLY A 13 -18.51 -10.71 11.51
N SER A 14 -19.26 -11.65 10.94
CA SER A 14 -19.57 -12.94 11.57
C SER A 14 -18.34 -13.85 11.65
N GLY A 15 -17.33 -13.61 10.82
CA GLY A 15 -16.20 -14.49 10.58
C GLY A 15 -16.37 -15.38 9.35
N ALA A 16 -17.55 -15.35 8.72
CA ALA A 16 -17.80 -16.06 7.47
C ALA A 16 -17.62 -15.13 6.25
N GLY A 17 -17.17 -15.71 5.16
CA GLY A 17 -17.02 -15.03 3.87
C GLY A 17 -16.68 -16.03 2.77
N ASN A 18 -16.88 -15.63 1.52
CA ASN A 18 -16.54 -16.45 0.36
C ASN A 18 -16.21 -15.58 -0.83
N GLY A 19 -15.01 -15.70 -1.35
CA GLY A 19 -14.55 -14.89 -2.47
C GLY A 19 -14.66 -13.38 -2.16
N PRO A 20 -15.39 -12.59 -2.96
CA PRO A 20 -15.51 -11.15 -2.75
C PRO A 20 -16.58 -10.75 -1.71
N LEU A 21 -17.23 -11.70 -1.07
CA LEU A 21 -18.35 -11.49 -0.15
C LEU A 21 -17.97 -11.80 1.30
N VAL A 22 -18.45 -10.97 2.21
CA VAL A 22 -18.31 -11.16 3.66
C VAL A 22 -19.67 -11.04 4.35
N GLU A 23 -19.90 -11.89 5.35
CA GLU A 23 -21.09 -11.85 6.18
C GLU A 23 -20.85 -10.99 7.43
N MET A 24 -21.81 -10.15 7.76
CA MET A 24 -21.82 -9.36 8.98
C MET A 24 -22.53 -10.12 10.11
N ALA A 25 -22.31 -9.69 11.35
CA ALA A 25 -22.90 -10.32 12.54
C ALA A 25 -24.44 -10.25 12.60
N ASP A 26 -25.06 -9.36 11.82
CA ASP A 26 -26.50 -9.29 11.64
C ASP A 26 -27.05 -10.17 10.51
N GLY A 27 -26.18 -10.99 9.89
CA GLY A 27 -26.51 -11.86 8.77
C GLY A 27 -26.51 -11.18 7.40
N SER A 28 -26.29 -9.87 7.33
CA SER A 28 -26.19 -9.18 6.03
C SER A 28 -24.90 -9.57 5.29
N VAL A 29 -25.00 -9.78 3.98
CA VAL A 29 -23.85 -10.10 3.12
C VAL A 29 -23.46 -8.87 2.31
N LYS A 30 -22.15 -8.57 2.25
CA LYS A 30 -21.64 -7.38 1.59
C LYS A 30 -20.48 -7.72 0.65
N TRP A 31 -20.34 -6.95 -0.42
CA TRP A 31 -19.15 -6.93 -1.25
C TRP A 31 -17.99 -6.30 -0.45
N ASP A 32 -16.93 -7.06 -0.20
CA ASP A 32 -15.72 -6.50 0.41
C ASP A 32 -14.74 -6.01 -0.67
N LEU A 33 -14.79 -4.71 -0.93
CA LEU A 33 -13.94 -4.06 -1.93
C LEU A 33 -12.74 -3.35 -1.28
N VAL A 34 -12.50 -3.57 0.01
CA VAL A 34 -11.35 -3.02 0.75
C VAL A 34 -10.43 -4.13 1.24
N THR A 35 -10.98 -5.34 1.43
CA THR A 35 -10.22 -6.57 1.78
C THR A 35 -9.30 -6.39 2.99
N GLY A 36 -9.80 -5.71 4.05
CA GLY A 36 -8.98 -5.40 5.24
C GLY A 36 -7.86 -4.39 4.96
N ILE A 37 -8.09 -3.46 4.05
CA ILE A 37 -7.10 -2.51 3.49
C ILE A 37 -5.99 -3.28 2.75
N GLY A 38 -6.42 -4.15 1.83
CA GLY A 38 -5.54 -4.86 0.93
C GLY A 38 -4.91 -6.14 1.48
N VAL A 39 -5.47 -6.74 2.52
CA VAL A 39 -4.96 -8.00 3.10
C VAL A 39 -5.51 -9.22 2.36
N HIS A 40 -6.82 -9.26 2.08
CA HIS A 40 -7.50 -10.43 1.52
C HIS A 40 -7.61 -10.39 0.00
N PHE A 41 -6.49 -10.24 -0.70
CA PHE A 41 -6.45 -10.08 -2.15
C PHE A 41 -7.08 -11.25 -2.92
N PHE A 42 -6.91 -12.48 -2.44
CA PHE A 42 -7.53 -13.68 -2.99
C PHE A 42 -8.96 -13.93 -2.49
N GLY A 43 -9.55 -12.93 -1.81
CA GLY A 43 -10.89 -13.03 -1.25
C GLY A 43 -10.97 -13.83 0.06
N HIS A 44 -12.19 -13.92 0.60
CA HIS A 44 -12.45 -14.63 1.84
C HIS A 44 -12.51 -16.14 1.62
N SER A 45 -12.02 -16.93 2.58
CA SER A 45 -12.09 -18.39 2.63
C SER A 45 -11.54 -19.08 1.38
N HIS A 46 -10.47 -18.54 0.79
CA HIS A 46 -9.84 -19.15 -0.39
C HIS A 46 -9.31 -20.55 -0.05
N PRO A 47 -9.75 -21.63 -0.75
CA PRO A 47 -9.47 -23.01 -0.35
C PRO A 47 -7.98 -23.32 -0.20
N GLU A 48 -7.15 -22.84 -1.13
CA GLU A 48 -5.69 -23.05 -1.10
C GLU A 48 -5.03 -22.38 0.11
N LEU A 49 -5.48 -21.17 0.49
CA LEU A 49 -4.91 -20.44 1.63
C LEU A 49 -5.38 -21.04 2.96
N VAL A 50 -6.64 -21.45 3.05
CA VAL A 50 -7.18 -22.17 4.22
C VAL A 50 -6.42 -23.48 4.40
N ARG A 51 -6.21 -24.25 3.32
CA ARG A 51 -5.44 -25.49 3.36
C ARG A 51 -4.03 -25.28 3.86
N ALA A 52 -3.28 -24.32 3.26
CA ALA A 52 -1.90 -24.01 3.66
C ALA A 52 -1.81 -23.66 5.15
N SER A 53 -2.72 -22.83 5.65
CA SER A 53 -2.78 -22.46 7.06
C SER A 53 -3.05 -23.66 7.99
N LEU A 54 -4.00 -24.53 7.62
CA LEU A 54 -4.36 -25.71 8.43
C LEU A 54 -3.23 -26.75 8.44
N GLU A 55 -2.63 -27.05 7.29
CA GLU A 55 -1.51 -28.00 7.17
C GLU A 55 -0.34 -27.57 8.04
N SER A 56 0.04 -26.28 8.00
CA SER A 56 1.10 -25.74 8.83
C SER A 56 0.75 -25.80 10.34
N SER A 57 -0.51 -25.56 10.70
CA SER A 57 -0.96 -25.59 12.10
C SER A 57 -0.87 -26.97 12.75
N ILE A 58 -0.90 -28.04 11.93
CA ILE A 58 -0.81 -29.43 12.41
C ILE A 58 0.65 -29.88 12.58
N GLN A 59 1.58 -29.28 11.82
CA GLN A 59 2.95 -29.75 11.73
C GLN A 59 3.88 -29.18 12.79
N ASP A 60 3.69 -27.92 13.21
CA ASP A 60 4.66 -27.23 14.07
C ASP A 60 4.00 -26.19 14.98
N THR A 61 4.84 -25.62 15.84
CA THR A 61 4.46 -24.55 16.77
C THR A 61 3.98 -23.31 16.04
N ALA A 62 3.00 -22.64 16.64
CA ALA A 62 2.35 -21.51 16.01
C ALA A 62 3.21 -20.24 15.92
N LYS A 63 4.22 -20.08 16.78
CA LYS A 63 4.96 -18.83 16.93
C LYS A 63 6.46 -19.04 16.73
N HIS A 64 7.09 -18.13 15.99
CA HIS A 64 8.50 -18.17 15.66
C HIS A 64 9.21 -16.85 15.91
N GLY A 65 10.51 -16.93 16.18
CA GLY A 65 11.41 -15.81 16.31
C GLY A 65 12.82 -16.17 15.82
N ASN A 66 13.78 -15.27 16.00
CA ASN A 66 15.14 -15.44 15.50
C ASN A 66 15.91 -16.64 16.08
N LEU A 67 15.58 -17.06 17.31
CA LEU A 67 16.28 -18.17 17.95
C LEU A 67 15.75 -19.52 17.51
N GLN A 68 14.56 -19.56 16.95
CA GLN A 68 13.91 -20.82 16.56
C GLN A 68 12.98 -20.57 15.37
N SER A 69 13.56 -20.58 14.19
CA SER A 69 12.84 -20.57 12.91
C SER A 69 12.57 -22.00 12.44
N ASN A 70 11.51 -22.17 11.67
CA ASN A 70 11.17 -23.43 11.01
C ASN A 70 11.25 -23.31 9.48
N PHE A 71 10.94 -24.42 8.79
CA PHE A 71 10.97 -24.47 7.34
C PHE A 71 9.96 -23.54 6.66
N ASP A 72 8.80 -23.25 7.26
CA ASP A 72 7.82 -22.35 6.69
C ASP A 72 8.36 -20.93 6.59
N ALA A 73 9.06 -20.45 7.65
CA ALA A 73 9.73 -19.16 7.64
C ALA A 73 10.83 -19.07 6.58
N PHE A 74 11.63 -20.15 6.43
CA PHE A 74 12.67 -20.21 5.41
C PHE A 74 12.09 -20.19 4.00
N ARG A 75 11.10 -21.03 3.71
CA ARG A 75 10.43 -21.09 2.40
C ARG A 75 9.82 -19.74 2.00
N PHE A 76 9.14 -19.09 2.94
CA PHE A 76 8.59 -17.76 2.69
C PHE A 76 9.69 -16.76 2.33
N GLY A 77 10.76 -16.70 3.15
CA GLY A 77 11.87 -15.77 2.91
C GLY A 77 12.63 -16.05 1.61
N GLU A 78 12.93 -17.32 1.32
CA GLU A 78 13.59 -17.73 0.09
C GLU A 78 12.78 -17.39 -1.16
N LEU A 79 11.49 -17.74 -1.18
CA LEU A 79 10.62 -17.44 -2.32
C LEU A 79 10.45 -15.93 -2.51
N LEU A 80 10.26 -15.18 -1.42
CA LEU A 80 10.16 -13.73 -1.48
C LEU A 80 11.45 -13.09 -2.05
N LEU A 81 12.62 -13.55 -1.60
CA LEU A 81 13.92 -13.09 -2.13
C LEU A 81 14.12 -13.49 -3.58
N GLU A 82 13.77 -14.73 -3.96
CA GLU A 82 13.82 -15.16 -5.36
C GLU A 82 13.01 -14.24 -6.27
N LEU A 83 11.76 -13.94 -5.86
CA LEU A 83 10.86 -13.09 -6.63
C LEU A 83 11.36 -11.63 -6.69
N ALA A 84 11.70 -11.06 -5.55
CA ALA A 84 12.16 -9.68 -5.46
C ALA A 84 13.51 -9.46 -6.17
N GLY A 85 14.43 -10.42 -6.08
CA GLY A 85 15.77 -10.33 -6.67
C GLY A 85 15.83 -10.52 -8.19
N ARG A 86 14.73 -10.92 -8.85
CA ARG A 86 14.72 -11.12 -10.32
C ARG A 86 15.01 -9.84 -11.09
N ASN A 87 14.45 -8.73 -10.64
CA ASN A 87 14.55 -7.43 -11.30
C ASN A 87 15.00 -6.34 -10.33
N SER A 88 15.79 -6.69 -9.31
CA SER A 88 16.38 -5.76 -8.35
C SER A 88 17.70 -6.30 -7.79
N ARG A 89 18.32 -5.50 -6.91
CA ARG A 89 19.56 -5.87 -6.20
C ARG A 89 19.28 -6.45 -4.80
N LEU A 90 18.02 -6.64 -4.43
CA LEU A 90 17.61 -7.14 -3.12
C LEU A 90 18.06 -8.59 -2.93
N SER A 91 18.73 -8.89 -1.83
CA SER A 91 19.38 -10.21 -1.61
C SER A 91 19.28 -10.71 -0.17
N GLU A 92 18.79 -9.90 0.77
CA GLU A 92 18.63 -10.26 2.16
C GLU A 92 17.25 -9.88 2.67
N CYS A 93 16.73 -10.64 3.64
CA CYS A 93 15.37 -10.50 4.16
C CYS A 93 15.34 -10.66 5.69
N PHE A 94 14.63 -9.77 6.36
CA PHE A 94 14.25 -9.90 7.76
C PHE A 94 12.74 -9.94 7.88
N ILE A 95 12.21 -11.09 8.31
CA ILE A 95 10.77 -11.32 8.48
C ILE A 95 10.31 -10.72 9.81
N THR A 96 9.10 -10.15 9.83
CA THR A 96 8.53 -9.50 11.01
C THR A 96 6.99 -9.54 11.00
N THR A 97 6.38 -9.10 12.11
CA THR A 97 4.95 -9.29 12.39
C THR A 97 4.01 -8.27 11.74
N SER A 98 4.51 -7.12 11.30
CA SER A 98 3.67 -6.09 10.70
C SER A 98 4.46 -5.16 9.78
N GLY A 99 3.77 -4.48 8.86
CA GLY A 99 4.40 -3.51 7.98
C GLY A 99 5.10 -2.37 8.72
N ALA A 100 4.50 -1.84 9.79
CA ALA A 100 5.15 -0.81 10.59
C ALA A 100 6.45 -1.30 11.25
N VAL A 101 6.51 -2.56 11.69
CA VAL A 101 7.74 -3.16 12.26
C VAL A 101 8.75 -3.48 11.15
N ALA A 102 8.30 -3.83 9.93
CA ALA A 102 9.18 -3.94 8.77
C ALA A 102 9.86 -2.59 8.49
N ASN A 103 9.08 -1.51 8.48
CA ASN A 103 9.60 -0.15 8.29
C ASN A 103 10.54 0.29 9.42
N GLU A 104 10.25 -0.02 10.70
CA GLU A 104 11.18 0.23 11.82
C GLU A 104 12.52 -0.53 11.63
N SER A 105 12.44 -1.78 11.15
CA SER A 105 13.62 -2.60 10.89
C SER A 105 14.45 -2.04 9.73
N ALA A 106 13.80 -1.63 8.64
CA ALA A 106 14.42 -0.98 7.50
C ALA A 106 15.09 0.35 7.89
N LEU A 107 14.43 1.17 8.70
CA LEU A 107 15.02 2.43 9.20
C LEU A 107 16.27 2.19 10.04
N LYS A 108 16.27 1.16 10.90
CA LYS A 108 17.46 0.78 11.68
C LYS A 108 18.63 0.40 10.77
N VAL A 109 18.36 -0.34 9.69
CA VAL A 109 19.36 -0.72 8.70
C VAL A 109 19.94 0.52 8.00
N CYS A 110 19.09 1.45 7.57
CA CYS A 110 19.53 2.72 6.96
C CYS A 110 20.37 3.55 7.92
N TYR A 111 19.94 3.73 9.16
CA TYR A 111 20.70 4.47 10.17
C TYR A 111 22.04 3.82 10.49
N GLN A 112 22.10 2.49 10.62
CA GLN A 112 23.37 1.80 10.89
C GLN A 112 24.35 1.96 9.72
N LYS A 113 23.87 1.87 8.47
CA LYS A 113 24.68 2.01 7.26
C LYS A 113 25.26 3.41 7.13
N HIS A 114 24.45 4.43 7.38
CA HIS A 114 24.78 5.83 7.15
C HIS A 114 25.14 6.61 8.42
N ALA A 115 25.40 5.92 9.55
CA ALA A 115 25.76 6.60 10.79
C ALA A 115 26.92 7.60 10.57
N PRO A 116 26.82 8.83 11.11
CA PRO A 116 25.87 9.33 12.11
C PRO A 116 24.64 10.06 11.52
N ALA A 117 24.28 9.86 10.25
CA ALA A 117 23.11 10.48 9.64
C ALA A 117 21.83 10.11 10.41
N SER A 118 20.96 11.09 10.68
CA SER A 118 19.77 10.95 11.51
C SER A 118 18.49 11.48 10.87
N ARG A 119 18.59 12.09 9.67
CA ARG A 119 17.45 12.66 8.96
C ARG A 119 16.86 11.66 7.97
N VAL A 120 15.57 11.77 7.76
CA VAL A 120 14.80 10.99 6.81
C VAL A 120 14.17 11.94 5.79
N ILE A 121 14.21 11.59 4.52
CA ILE A 121 13.43 12.25 3.49
C ILE A 121 12.19 11.40 3.24
N ALA A 122 11.02 12.03 3.12
CA ALA A 122 9.75 11.37 2.78
C ALA A 122 8.91 12.27 1.86
N PHE A 123 7.94 11.71 1.16
CA PHE A 123 6.97 12.54 0.44
C PHE A 123 5.86 13.03 1.37
N LYS A 124 5.28 14.17 1.04
CA LYS A 124 4.01 14.64 1.65
C LYS A 124 2.91 13.60 1.45
N ASP A 125 1.96 13.59 2.36
CA ASP A 125 0.78 12.71 2.34
C ASP A 125 1.12 11.21 2.39
N CYS A 126 2.34 10.83 2.78
CA CYS A 126 2.76 9.43 2.89
C CYS A 126 2.20 8.74 4.14
N PHE A 127 2.11 7.41 4.06
CA PHE A 127 1.73 6.56 5.19
C PHE A 127 2.78 5.47 5.44
N MET A 128 3.48 5.53 6.58
CA MET A 128 4.58 4.61 6.90
C MET A 128 4.27 3.64 8.04
N GLY A 129 3.11 3.76 8.69
CA GLY A 129 2.74 2.89 9.81
C GLY A 129 2.23 3.63 11.04
N ARG A 130 2.05 2.89 12.15
CA ARG A 130 1.45 3.40 13.39
C ARG A 130 2.32 3.19 14.64
N THR A 131 3.57 2.76 14.51
CA THR A 131 4.56 2.86 15.59
C THR A 131 4.91 4.32 15.83
N ILE A 132 5.57 4.64 16.93
CA ILE A 132 5.90 6.03 17.26
C ILE A 132 6.74 6.67 16.14
N THR A 133 7.79 5.99 15.66
CA THR A 133 8.66 6.54 14.60
C THR A 133 7.95 6.61 13.27
N MET A 134 7.27 5.54 12.85
CA MET A 134 6.57 5.51 11.57
C MET A 134 5.39 6.49 11.53
N ALA A 135 4.70 6.73 12.65
CA ALA A 135 3.66 7.74 12.73
C ALA A 135 4.23 9.17 12.64
N GLN A 136 5.47 9.40 13.08
CA GLN A 136 6.16 10.68 12.88
C GLN A 136 6.56 10.89 11.42
N ILE A 137 7.08 9.86 10.74
CA ILE A 137 7.49 9.93 9.33
C ILE A 137 6.26 10.06 8.42
N GLY A 138 5.17 9.34 8.73
CA GLY A 138 3.91 9.46 8.00
C GLY A 138 3.36 10.89 8.07
N ASP A 139 2.94 11.45 6.94
CA ASP A 139 2.47 12.84 6.87
C ASP A 139 0.96 12.96 7.11
N SER A 140 0.56 12.70 8.35
CA SER A 140 -0.84 12.81 8.79
C SER A 140 -0.93 13.46 10.17
N ALA A 141 -1.52 14.64 10.26
CA ALA A 141 -1.71 15.35 11.53
C ALA A 141 -2.46 14.48 12.56
N ALA A 142 -3.54 13.81 12.13
CA ALA A 142 -4.29 12.91 13.01
C ALA A 142 -3.50 11.67 13.45
N GLY A 143 -2.53 11.23 12.63
CA GLY A 143 -1.64 10.12 12.97
C GLY A 143 -0.56 10.49 13.97
N ARG A 144 -0.25 11.78 14.09
CA ARG A 144 0.80 12.34 14.96
C ARG A 144 0.27 13.01 16.22
N ASP A 145 -1.04 13.15 16.35
CA ASP A 145 -1.66 13.84 17.49
C ASP A 145 -1.22 13.23 18.83
N GLY A 146 -0.67 14.05 19.70
CA GLY A 146 -0.14 13.64 21.00
C GLY A 146 1.20 12.88 21.00
N ILE A 147 1.84 12.71 19.84
CA ILE A 147 3.15 12.03 19.74
C ILE A 147 4.28 13.07 19.73
N PRO A 148 5.33 12.93 20.59
CA PRO A 148 6.52 13.76 20.50
C PRO A 148 7.20 13.61 19.14
N LEU A 149 7.46 14.73 18.46
CA LEU A 149 8.11 14.75 17.15
C LEU A 149 9.63 14.86 17.31
N SER A 150 10.29 13.73 17.52
CA SER A 150 11.74 13.63 17.71
C SER A 150 12.52 13.21 16.44
N THR A 151 11.84 12.63 15.46
CA THR A 151 12.46 12.24 14.18
C THR A 151 12.59 13.46 13.27
N GLN A 152 13.77 13.65 12.70
CA GLN A 152 14.05 14.75 11.78
C GLN A 152 13.65 14.33 10.36
N ILE A 153 12.64 14.99 9.79
CA ILE A 153 12.06 14.61 8.51
C ILE A 153 12.02 15.82 7.59
N ASP A 154 12.45 15.63 6.34
CA ASP A 154 12.34 16.63 5.28
C ASP A 154 11.32 16.12 4.23
N TYR A 155 10.20 16.83 4.08
CA TYR A 155 9.12 16.42 3.21
C TYR A 155 9.27 16.99 1.81
N MET A 156 9.25 16.09 0.81
CA MET A 156 9.22 16.39 -0.61
C MET A 156 7.79 16.44 -1.15
N PRO A 157 7.49 17.27 -2.17
CA PRO A 157 6.20 17.19 -2.85
C PRO A 157 6.11 15.90 -3.66
N PHE A 158 4.96 15.21 -3.57
CA PHE A 158 4.68 14.08 -4.45
C PHE A 158 4.08 14.55 -5.78
N TRP A 159 4.21 13.72 -6.81
CA TRP A 159 3.59 13.94 -8.11
C TRP A 159 2.05 13.88 -7.99
N THR A 160 1.41 14.99 -8.24
CA THR A 160 -0.04 15.08 -8.43
C THR A 160 -0.30 16.01 -9.60
N GLU A 161 -1.41 15.81 -10.32
CA GLU A 161 -1.77 16.71 -11.43
C GLU A 161 -1.81 18.19 -10.98
N ALA A 162 -2.30 18.42 -9.75
CA ALA A 162 -2.33 19.74 -9.15
C ALA A 162 -0.93 20.35 -8.91
N ASN A 163 0.02 19.56 -8.46
CA ASN A 163 1.39 20.03 -8.25
C ASN A 163 2.09 20.31 -9.60
N VAL A 164 1.86 19.44 -10.57
CA VAL A 164 2.39 19.60 -11.94
C VAL A 164 1.81 20.86 -12.61
N ALA A 165 0.50 21.07 -12.52
CA ALA A 165 -0.14 22.26 -13.07
C ALA A 165 0.39 23.56 -12.42
N ARG A 166 0.51 23.58 -11.09
CA ARG A 166 1.09 24.74 -10.35
C ARG A 166 2.53 25.04 -10.70
N ALA A 167 3.32 24.02 -10.99
CA ALA A 167 4.71 24.20 -11.45
C ALA A 167 4.80 24.70 -12.90
N GLY A 168 3.73 24.60 -13.68
CA GLY A 168 3.68 24.96 -15.09
C GLY A 168 4.15 23.83 -16.02
N GLY A 169 3.96 22.58 -15.61
CA GLY A 169 4.18 21.37 -16.40
C GLY A 169 5.13 20.37 -15.74
N GLU A 170 5.17 19.17 -16.31
CA GLU A 170 5.89 18.01 -15.76
C GLU A 170 7.38 18.25 -15.58
N ALA A 171 8.07 18.73 -16.63
CA ALA A 171 9.52 18.98 -16.56
C ALA A 171 9.88 19.99 -15.47
N LYS A 172 9.10 21.07 -15.34
CA LYS A 172 9.32 22.08 -14.30
C LYS A 172 9.04 21.54 -12.90
N PHE A 173 8.04 20.66 -12.76
CA PHE A 173 7.79 20.03 -11.46
C PHE A 173 8.93 19.12 -11.03
N ILE A 174 9.48 18.32 -11.96
CA ILE A 174 10.66 17.49 -11.70
C ILE A 174 11.86 18.36 -11.30
N GLU A 175 12.13 19.44 -12.05
CA GLU A 175 13.19 20.40 -11.74
C GLU A 175 13.03 20.98 -10.33
N HIS A 176 11.84 21.49 -9.97
CA HIS A 176 11.56 22.03 -8.63
C HIS A 176 11.75 20.99 -7.52
N ALA A 177 11.32 19.74 -7.75
CA ALA A 177 11.51 18.68 -6.77
C ALA A 177 13.00 18.34 -6.59
N CYS A 178 13.76 18.27 -7.67
CA CYS A 178 15.20 18.07 -7.62
C CYS A 178 15.93 19.22 -6.88
N ASP A 179 15.56 20.46 -7.15
CA ASP A 179 16.15 21.63 -6.48
C ASP A 179 15.83 21.62 -4.99
N GLN A 180 14.61 21.28 -4.61
CA GLN A 180 14.24 21.15 -3.20
C GLN A 180 15.04 20.05 -2.51
N LEU A 181 15.23 18.90 -3.15
CA LEU A 181 16.05 17.81 -2.61
C LEU A 181 17.51 18.25 -2.41
N ARG A 182 18.11 18.92 -3.41
CA ARG A 182 19.46 19.47 -3.31
C ARG A 182 19.59 20.54 -2.22
N GLU A 183 18.54 21.36 -2.03
CA GLU A 183 18.51 22.35 -0.94
C GLU A 183 18.57 21.66 0.43
N TYR A 184 17.79 20.61 0.67
CA TYR A 184 17.85 19.87 1.92
C TYR A 184 19.23 19.23 2.14
N ILE A 185 19.80 18.60 1.12
CA ILE A 185 21.11 17.96 1.19
C ILE A 185 22.21 18.98 1.46
N THR A 186 22.16 20.16 0.82
CA THR A 186 23.13 21.25 1.03
C THR A 186 23.00 21.86 2.41
N ARG A 187 21.77 22.00 2.93
CA ARG A 187 21.49 22.53 4.27
C ARG A 187 21.98 21.60 5.38
N TYR A 188 21.88 20.29 5.16
CA TYR A 188 22.22 19.24 6.13
C TYR A 188 23.19 18.22 5.51
N PRO A 189 24.43 18.61 5.20
CA PRO A 189 25.35 17.76 4.43
C PRO A 189 25.66 16.46 5.18
N ARG A 190 25.43 15.32 4.49
CA ARG A 190 25.66 13.96 5.01
C ARG A 190 24.81 13.60 6.24
N GLN A 191 23.66 14.25 6.42
CA GLN A 191 22.75 13.97 7.53
C GLN A 191 21.52 13.12 7.13
N HIS A 192 21.27 12.90 5.85
CA HIS A 192 20.16 12.10 5.38
C HIS A 192 20.57 10.62 5.27
N ALA A 193 19.90 9.77 6.06
CA ALA A 193 20.15 8.33 6.05
C ALA A 193 19.40 7.63 4.92
N CYS A 194 18.19 8.07 4.62
CA CYS A 194 17.34 7.46 3.60
C CYS A 194 16.30 8.43 3.04
N PHE A 195 15.83 8.11 1.85
CA PHE A 195 14.59 8.59 1.27
C PHE A 195 13.60 7.43 1.22
N ILE A 196 12.58 7.47 2.10
CA ILE A 196 11.49 6.48 2.12
C ILE A 196 10.30 7.01 1.33
N PHE A 197 9.69 6.16 0.53
CA PHE A 197 8.52 6.50 -0.27
C PHE A 197 7.67 5.28 -0.62
N GLU A 198 6.42 5.55 -0.96
CA GLU A 198 5.54 4.65 -1.68
C GLU A 198 5.60 5.03 -3.16
N LEU A 199 5.92 4.11 -4.08
CA LEU A 199 5.90 4.37 -5.53
C LEU A 199 4.47 4.66 -6.02
N LEU A 200 3.51 4.10 -5.33
CA LEU A 200 2.08 4.37 -5.49
C LEU A 200 1.51 4.72 -4.11
N GLN A 201 1.24 6.00 -3.85
CA GLN A 201 0.75 6.44 -2.55
C GLN A 201 -0.60 5.79 -2.20
N GLY A 202 -0.67 5.11 -1.06
CA GLY A 202 -1.90 4.48 -0.58
C GLY A 202 -2.87 5.49 0.05
N GLU A 203 -2.60 5.91 1.27
CA GLU A 203 -3.44 6.87 2.00
C GLU A 203 -3.46 8.25 1.36
N GLY A 204 -2.39 8.65 0.70
CA GLY A 204 -2.25 9.93 -0.01
C GLY A 204 -3.20 10.12 -1.19
N GLY A 205 -3.86 9.04 -1.68
CA GLY A 205 -4.89 9.20 -2.71
C GLY A 205 -4.73 8.32 -3.95
N PHE A 206 -3.99 7.24 -3.88
CA PHE A 206 -3.63 6.38 -5.02
C PHE A 206 -2.98 7.19 -6.15
N ASN A 207 -2.12 8.12 -5.76
CA ASN A 207 -1.35 8.94 -6.69
C ASN A 207 -0.24 8.11 -7.30
N VAL A 208 -0.09 8.22 -8.62
CA VAL A 208 0.93 7.52 -9.43
C VAL A 208 1.84 8.58 -10.04
N ALA A 209 3.15 8.41 -9.90
CA ALA A 209 4.12 9.27 -10.55
C ALA A 209 4.79 8.54 -11.73
N PRO A 210 5.24 9.27 -12.77
CA PRO A 210 5.99 8.68 -13.86
C PRO A 210 7.41 8.30 -13.42
N ARG A 211 8.00 7.34 -14.14
CA ARG A 211 9.36 6.85 -13.89
C ARG A 211 10.40 7.97 -13.81
N GLU A 212 10.31 8.91 -14.72
CA GLU A 212 11.26 10.03 -14.86
C GLU A 212 11.34 10.89 -13.59
N PHE A 213 10.22 11.07 -12.90
CA PHE A 213 10.18 11.79 -11.62
C PHE A 213 11.01 11.07 -10.55
N PHE A 214 10.84 9.76 -10.42
CA PHE A 214 11.60 8.97 -9.45
C PHE A 214 13.07 8.89 -9.81
N VAL A 215 13.41 8.62 -11.08
CA VAL A 215 14.81 8.52 -11.53
C VAL A 215 15.58 9.79 -11.22
N ALA A 216 15.01 10.96 -11.51
CA ALA A 216 15.67 12.23 -11.23
C ALA A 216 16.01 12.44 -9.74
N LEU A 217 15.13 12.02 -8.84
CA LEU A 217 15.36 12.10 -7.40
C LEU A 217 16.32 11.01 -6.90
N MET A 218 16.18 9.78 -7.43
CA MET A 218 17.02 8.65 -7.05
C MET A 218 18.49 8.85 -7.49
N ASP A 219 18.73 9.46 -8.64
CA ASP A 219 20.08 9.79 -9.09
C ASP A 219 20.76 10.76 -8.11
N ILE A 220 20.06 11.78 -7.63
CA ILE A 220 20.57 12.69 -6.58
C ILE A 220 20.84 11.92 -5.28
N CYS A 221 19.96 11.01 -4.88
CA CYS A 221 20.17 10.17 -3.69
C CYS A 221 21.45 9.33 -3.83
N ARG A 222 21.69 8.72 -4.99
CA ARG A 222 22.91 7.94 -5.27
C ARG A 222 24.17 8.81 -5.22
N GLU A 223 24.15 10.00 -5.84
CA GLU A 223 25.26 10.95 -5.81
C GLU A 223 25.66 11.33 -4.37
N HIS A 224 24.70 11.40 -3.48
CA HIS A 224 24.89 11.81 -2.08
C HIS A 224 24.89 10.65 -1.07
N ASN A 225 24.90 9.41 -1.54
CA ASN A 225 24.92 8.20 -0.71
C ASN A 225 23.78 8.19 0.31
N ILE A 226 22.56 8.43 -0.16
CA ILE A 226 21.31 8.38 0.62
C ILE A 226 20.57 7.10 0.21
N ALA A 227 20.19 6.25 1.17
CA ALA A 227 19.46 5.02 0.89
C ALA A 227 18.13 5.27 0.18
N ILE A 228 17.86 4.52 -0.87
CA ILE A 228 16.61 4.55 -1.62
C ILE A 228 15.74 3.42 -1.09
N TRP A 229 14.66 3.78 -0.39
CA TRP A 229 13.82 2.82 0.32
C TRP A 229 12.37 2.90 -0.16
N ASP A 230 11.93 1.82 -0.80
CA ASP A 230 10.58 1.64 -1.34
C ASP A 230 9.69 0.87 -0.36
N ASP A 231 8.54 1.46 -0.01
CA ASP A 231 7.50 0.86 0.82
C ASP A 231 6.35 0.36 -0.06
N GLU A 232 6.36 -0.93 -0.37
CA GLU A 232 5.26 -1.59 -1.10
C GLU A 232 4.30 -2.37 -0.19
N ILE A 233 4.21 -2.05 1.07
CA ILE A 233 3.29 -2.75 1.99
C ILE A 233 1.84 -2.71 1.46
N GLN A 234 1.43 -1.68 0.74
CA GLN A 234 0.09 -1.60 0.17
C GLN A 234 0.03 -1.91 -1.33
N SER A 235 1.04 -1.56 -2.10
CA SER A 235 1.06 -1.71 -3.57
C SER A 235 1.51 -3.09 -4.06
N PHE A 236 2.29 -3.84 -3.27
CA PHE A 236 2.75 -5.18 -3.62
C PHE A 236 1.61 -6.06 -4.16
N GLY A 237 1.86 -6.70 -5.28
CA GLY A 237 0.93 -7.60 -5.95
C GLY A 237 -0.27 -6.93 -6.62
N ARG A 238 -0.35 -5.58 -6.66
CA ARG A 238 -1.51 -4.84 -7.16
C ARG A 238 -1.24 -3.94 -8.35
N THR A 239 -0.01 -3.81 -8.78
CA THR A 239 0.39 -2.99 -9.93
C THR A 239 0.36 -3.80 -11.23
N GLN A 240 0.87 -3.27 -12.33
CA GLN A 240 0.89 -3.98 -13.62
C GLN A 240 1.84 -5.17 -13.61
N GLU A 241 2.88 -5.12 -12.77
CA GLU A 241 3.75 -6.23 -12.43
C GLU A 241 3.60 -6.58 -10.94
N MET A 242 4.30 -7.63 -10.46
CA MET A 242 4.18 -8.06 -9.08
C MET A 242 4.67 -7.00 -8.09
N PHE A 243 5.75 -6.32 -8.43
CA PHE A 243 6.29 -5.21 -7.65
C PHE A 243 6.07 -3.88 -8.39
N ALA A 244 5.80 -2.81 -7.66
CA ALA A 244 5.64 -1.48 -8.25
C ALA A 244 6.96 -0.98 -8.87
N TYR A 245 8.10 -1.32 -8.27
CA TYR A 245 9.39 -1.00 -8.85
C TYR A 245 9.63 -1.73 -10.19
N GLU A 246 9.08 -2.93 -10.41
CA GLU A 246 9.12 -3.60 -11.72
C GLU A 246 8.26 -2.86 -12.74
N THR A 247 7.04 -2.46 -12.33
CA THR A 247 6.12 -1.69 -13.18
C THR A 247 6.75 -0.39 -13.69
N LEU A 248 7.61 0.23 -12.88
CA LEU A 248 8.27 1.50 -13.19
C LEU A 248 9.73 1.33 -13.66
N ASP A 249 10.22 0.10 -13.78
CA ASP A 249 11.63 -0.20 -14.15
C ASP A 249 12.63 0.54 -13.24
N LEU A 250 12.45 0.40 -11.91
CA LEU A 250 13.25 1.07 -10.88
C LEU A 250 14.03 0.11 -9.97
N GLY A 251 13.95 -1.20 -10.18
CA GLY A 251 14.52 -2.20 -9.28
C GLY A 251 16.01 -2.04 -9.01
N ASP A 252 16.78 -1.60 -9.99
CA ASP A 252 18.22 -1.33 -9.83
C ASP A 252 18.51 -0.16 -8.88
N TYR A 253 17.54 0.71 -8.64
CA TYR A 253 17.68 1.84 -7.71
C TYR A 253 17.45 1.44 -6.26
N ILE A 254 16.62 0.44 -6.00
CA ILE A 254 16.15 0.12 -4.65
C ILE A 254 17.24 -0.51 -3.79
N ASP A 255 17.54 0.11 -2.67
CA ASP A 255 18.49 -0.37 -1.66
C ASP A 255 17.78 -1.14 -0.54
N VAL A 256 16.62 -0.64 -0.12
CA VAL A 256 15.80 -1.17 0.97
C VAL A 256 14.35 -1.22 0.53
N PHE A 257 13.63 -2.27 0.92
CA PHE A 257 12.27 -2.55 0.48
C PHE A 257 11.44 -3.14 1.61
N CYS A 258 10.18 -2.77 1.70
CA CYS A 258 9.26 -3.35 2.68
C CYS A 258 7.99 -3.89 2.03
N VAL A 259 7.58 -5.08 2.49
CA VAL A 259 6.38 -5.78 2.03
C VAL A 259 5.53 -6.25 3.20
N GLY A 260 4.22 -6.37 2.98
CA GLY A 260 3.27 -6.81 4.01
C GLY A 260 1.85 -6.94 3.49
N LYS A 261 0.87 -6.81 4.39
CA LYS A 261 -0.57 -6.93 4.08
C LYS A 261 -0.90 -8.21 3.33
N MET A 262 -0.89 -8.20 1.99
CA MET A 262 -1.25 -9.34 1.14
C MET A 262 -0.42 -10.59 1.45
N THR A 263 0.84 -10.44 1.75
CA THR A 263 1.74 -11.56 2.05
C THR A 263 1.46 -12.27 3.35
N GLN A 264 0.54 -11.78 4.18
CA GLN A 264 0.19 -12.27 5.55
C GLN A 264 1.35 -12.18 6.55
N ALA A 265 2.58 -12.45 6.14
CA ALA A 265 3.81 -12.15 6.84
C ALA A 265 4.43 -10.87 6.27
N CYS A 266 5.11 -10.09 7.09
CA CYS A 266 5.76 -8.85 6.65
C CYS A 266 7.27 -9.02 6.66
N ALA A 267 7.96 -8.29 5.79
CA ALA A 267 9.41 -8.35 5.72
C ALA A 267 10.02 -7.02 5.29
N ALA A 268 11.24 -6.78 5.77
CA ALA A 268 12.17 -5.81 5.22
C ALA A 268 13.23 -6.55 4.41
N LEU A 269 13.40 -6.16 3.15
CA LEU A 269 14.43 -6.68 2.26
C LEU A 269 15.45 -5.58 2.00
N TYR A 270 16.68 -5.97 1.76
CA TYR A 270 17.76 -5.01 1.49
C TYR A 270 18.86 -5.65 0.64
N THR A 271 19.67 -4.80 0.03
CA THR A 271 20.84 -5.25 -0.71
C THR A 271 21.92 -5.69 0.26
N LYS A 272 22.87 -6.50 -0.21
CA LYS A 272 24.01 -6.97 0.59
C LYS A 272 24.80 -5.84 1.25
N GLU A 273 24.85 -4.68 0.62
CA GLU A 273 25.54 -3.49 1.16
C GLU A 273 24.90 -2.94 2.42
N TYR A 274 23.63 -3.25 2.65
CA TYR A 274 22.83 -2.86 3.80
C TYR A 274 22.70 -3.97 4.84
N SER A 275 23.47 -5.08 4.72
CA SER A 275 23.49 -6.15 5.73
C SER A 275 23.77 -5.58 7.12
N PRO A 276 22.87 -5.74 8.08
CA PRO A 276 23.05 -5.17 9.41
C PRO A 276 24.11 -5.93 10.21
N ARG A 277 24.80 -5.24 11.10
CA ARG A 277 25.65 -5.89 12.10
C ARG A 277 24.83 -6.81 13.00
N ALA A 278 25.42 -7.90 13.44
CA ALA A 278 24.76 -8.85 14.34
C ALA A 278 24.14 -8.15 15.55
N GLY A 279 22.90 -8.53 15.88
CA GLY A 279 22.14 -7.98 16.99
C GLY A 279 21.32 -6.71 16.67
N LEU A 280 21.47 -6.10 15.51
CA LEU A 280 20.66 -4.93 15.14
C LEU A 280 19.18 -5.30 14.96
N LEU A 281 18.93 -6.36 14.20
CA LEU A 281 17.60 -6.89 13.97
C LEU A 281 17.41 -8.18 14.77
N SER A 282 16.39 -8.21 15.60
CA SER A 282 16.02 -9.38 16.40
C SER A 282 14.57 -9.28 16.85
N GLY A 283 13.94 -10.41 17.10
CA GLY A 283 12.60 -10.51 17.65
C GLY A 283 12.34 -11.88 18.26
N THR A 284 11.74 -11.90 19.45
CA THR A 284 11.28 -13.15 20.11
C THR A 284 10.13 -13.76 19.33
N PHE A 285 9.31 -12.90 18.73
CA PHE A 285 8.17 -13.27 17.90
C PHE A 285 8.21 -12.46 16.59
N THR A 286 8.53 -13.10 15.48
CA THR A 286 8.62 -12.49 14.16
C THR A 286 7.50 -12.91 13.21
N GLY A 287 6.70 -13.93 13.59
CA GLY A 287 5.55 -14.39 12.84
C GLY A 287 4.98 -15.70 13.36
N ALA A 288 4.05 -16.26 12.61
CA ALA A 288 3.44 -17.56 12.87
C ALA A 288 3.61 -18.48 11.66
N SER A 289 3.71 -19.80 11.91
CA SER A 289 3.83 -20.81 10.84
C SER A 289 2.71 -20.68 9.81
N GLN A 290 1.47 -20.45 10.29
CA GLN A 290 0.31 -20.28 9.43
C GLN A 290 0.45 -19.08 8.49
N ASP A 291 1.01 -17.97 8.98
CA ASP A 291 1.23 -16.75 8.19
C ASP A 291 2.29 -17.01 7.11
N PHE A 292 3.38 -17.70 7.47
CA PHE A 292 4.46 -18.03 6.53
C PHE A 292 4.00 -19.01 5.44
N SER A 293 3.31 -20.08 5.83
CA SER A 293 2.78 -21.07 4.88
C SER A 293 1.74 -20.44 3.95
N THR A 294 0.83 -19.63 4.51
CA THR A 294 -0.17 -18.91 3.72
C THR A 294 0.52 -17.88 2.81
N GLY A 295 1.50 -17.13 3.33
CA GLY A 295 2.27 -16.17 2.55
C GLY A 295 3.04 -16.82 1.39
N THR A 296 3.67 -17.96 1.63
CA THR A 296 4.33 -18.74 0.58
C THR A 296 3.34 -19.13 -0.52
N ARG A 297 2.16 -19.64 -0.12
CA ARG A 297 1.12 -19.99 -1.09
C ARG A 297 0.61 -18.78 -1.88
N ILE A 298 0.47 -17.62 -1.24
CA ILE A 298 0.13 -16.36 -1.91
C ILE A 298 1.20 -16.01 -2.96
N LEU A 299 2.48 -16.05 -2.60
CA LEU A 299 3.58 -15.75 -3.52
C LEU A 299 3.58 -16.70 -4.74
N GLU A 300 3.36 -17.99 -4.51
CA GLU A 300 3.21 -18.97 -5.60
C GLU A 300 2.03 -18.62 -6.51
N MET A 301 0.86 -18.31 -5.95
CA MET A 301 -0.34 -17.96 -6.71
C MET A 301 -0.18 -16.64 -7.48
N LEU A 302 0.58 -15.68 -6.95
CA LEU A 302 0.93 -14.45 -7.66
C LEU A 302 1.89 -14.73 -8.83
N ARG A 303 2.90 -15.57 -8.61
CA ARG A 303 3.89 -15.94 -9.62
C ARG A 303 3.28 -16.73 -10.79
N ASP A 304 2.42 -17.70 -10.46
CA ASP A 304 1.91 -18.70 -11.41
C ASP A 304 0.55 -18.28 -12.01
N GLY A 305 -0.05 -17.19 -11.51
CA GLY A 305 -1.36 -16.72 -11.95
C GLY A 305 -1.34 -15.81 -13.18
N ASP A 306 -2.51 -15.53 -13.72
CA ASP A 306 -2.77 -14.67 -14.88
C ASP A 306 -3.06 -13.20 -14.50
N LEU A 307 -2.33 -12.67 -13.50
CA LEU A 307 -2.66 -11.40 -12.86
C LEU A 307 -2.02 -10.19 -13.56
N TYR A 308 -0.82 -10.36 -14.10
CA TYR A 308 0.07 -9.27 -14.51
C TYR A 308 0.15 -9.07 -16.02
N GLY A 309 0.81 -7.99 -16.44
CA GLY A 309 0.97 -7.61 -17.84
C GLY A 309 -0.29 -6.95 -18.43
N GLN A 310 -0.21 -6.57 -19.72
CA GLN A 310 -1.29 -5.84 -20.39
C GLN A 310 -2.62 -6.61 -20.43
N SER A 311 -2.58 -7.92 -20.61
CA SER A 311 -3.76 -8.80 -20.63
C SER A 311 -4.09 -9.40 -19.26
N GLY A 312 -3.38 -9.02 -18.22
CA GLY A 312 -3.56 -9.55 -16.87
C GLY A 312 -4.88 -9.12 -16.22
N LYS A 313 -5.37 -9.93 -15.30
CA LYS A 313 -6.63 -9.65 -14.58
C LYS A 313 -6.64 -8.29 -13.88
N LEU A 314 -5.50 -7.83 -13.37
CA LEU A 314 -5.41 -6.53 -12.72
C LEU A 314 -5.79 -5.38 -13.65
N ASN A 315 -5.22 -5.35 -14.85
CA ASN A 315 -5.56 -4.34 -15.86
C ASN A 315 -7.00 -4.51 -16.34
N HIS A 316 -7.43 -5.73 -16.63
CA HIS A 316 -8.81 -6.00 -17.05
C HIS A 316 -9.84 -5.47 -16.05
N HIS A 317 -9.69 -5.79 -14.75
CA HIS A 317 -10.63 -5.32 -13.73
C HIS A 317 -10.50 -3.82 -13.43
N HIS A 318 -9.31 -3.23 -13.61
CA HIS A 318 -9.16 -1.78 -13.55
C HIS A 318 -9.95 -1.07 -14.67
N ASP A 319 -9.92 -1.62 -15.88
CA ASP A 319 -10.70 -1.09 -17.01
C ASP A 319 -12.21 -1.26 -16.78
N GLN A 320 -12.65 -2.41 -16.26
CA GLN A 320 -14.05 -2.60 -15.83
C GLN A 320 -14.47 -1.57 -14.79
N PHE A 321 -13.65 -1.33 -13.79
CA PHE A 321 -13.89 -0.29 -12.79
C PHE A 321 -14.05 1.09 -13.44
N ARG A 322 -13.09 1.51 -14.27
CA ARG A 322 -13.14 2.81 -14.99
C ARG A 322 -14.40 2.96 -15.85
N LYS A 323 -14.76 1.89 -16.57
CA LYS A 323 -15.99 1.83 -17.36
C LYS A 323 -17.24 2.09 -16.52
N HIS A 324 -17.35 1.42 -15.36
CA HIS A 324 -18.54 1.57 -14.51
C HIS A 324 -18.56 2.92 -13.78
N VAL A 325 -17.40 3.48 -13.40
CA VAL A 325 -17.34 4.87 -12.90
C VAL A 325 -17.84 5.85 -13.95
N LYS A 326 -17.41 5.68 -15.21
CA LYS A 326 -17.87 6.52 -16.31
C LYS A 326 -19.38 6.44 -16.52
N LEU A 327 -19.94 5.22 -16.55
CA LEU A 327 -21.39 5.00 -16.69
C LEU A 327 -22.18 5.64 -15.53
N LEU A 328 -21.68 5.54 -14.30
CA LEU A 328 -22.29 6.17 -13.13
C LEU A 328 -22.26 7.70 -13.23
N ALA A 329 -21.17 8.27 -13.70
CA ALA A 329 -21.02 9.70 -13.89
C ALA A 329 -21.88 10.23 -15.04
N GLU A 330 -22.04 9.49 -16.13
CA GLU A 330 -22.96 9.83 -17.24
C GLU A 330 -24.43 9.81 -16.78
N LYS A 331 -24.79 8.87 -15.90
CA LYS A 331 -26.14 8.77 -15.32
C LYS A 331 -26.42 9.87 -14.30
N HIS A 332 -25.40 10.27 -13.53
CA HIS A 332 -25.48 11.24 -12.44
C HIS A 332 -24.38 12.30 -12.51
N PRO A 333 -24.39 13.20 -13.51
CA PRO A 333 -23.30 14.17 -13.72
C PRO A 333 -23.06 15.10 -12.52
N SER A 334 -24.10 15.42 -11.76
CA SER A 334 -23.99 16.27 -10.57
C SER A 334 -23.23 15.64 -9.41
N TRP A 335 -23.06 14.30 -9.42
CA TRP A 335 -22.27 13.60 -8.39
C TRP A 335 -20.76 13.66 -8.66
N PHE A 336 -20.39 13.96 -9.89
CA PHE A 336 -18.99 14.02 -10.33
C PHE A 336 -18.65 15.38 -10.93
N PRO A 337 -18.80 16.48 -10.16
CA PRO A 337 -18.35 17.78 -10.64
C PRO A 337 -16.83 17.76 -10.89
N ALA A 338 -16.39 18.59 -11.81
CA ALA A 338 -14.96 18.74 -12.08
C ALA A 338 -14.21 19.13 -10.79
N VAL A 339 -13.10 18.46 -10.55
CA VAL A 339 -12.19 18.81 -9.46
C VAL A 339 -11.08 19.66 -10.06
N PRO A 340 -10.79 20.85 -9.55
CA PRO A 340 -9.71 21.68 -10.07
C PRO A 340 -8.39 20.89 -10.13
N GLU A 341 -7.69 21.05 -11.23
CA GLU A 341 -6.37 20.44 -11.46
C GLU A 341 -6.35 18.90 -11.38
N GLN A 342 -7.48 18.23 -11.66
CA GLN A 342 -7.58 16.78 -11.80
C GLN A 342 -8.27 16.40 -13.11
N SER A 343 -7.60 15.62 -13.96
CA SER A 343 -8.07 15.29 -15.32
C SER A 343 -9.16 14.22 -15.36
N GLY A 344 -9.30 13.41 -14.31
CA GLY A 344 -10.19 12.25 -14.32
C GLY A 344 -10.92 12.00 -13.01
N ILE A 345 -12.13 11.43 -13.10
CA ILE A 345 -12.95 11.02 -11.95
C ILE A 345 -12.56 9.64 -11.42
N ALA A 346 -11.81 8.85 -12.18
CA ALA A 346 -11.29 7.55 -11.81
C ALA A 346 -9.76 7.54 -11.92
N GLY A 347 -9.07 6.86 -11.03
CA GLY A 347 -7.61 6.79 -11.01
C GLY A 347 -7.08 5.62 -10.20
N GLY A 348 -5.78 5.63 -9.93
CA GLY A 348 -5.03 4.53 -9.36
C GLY A 348 -4.42 3.64 -10.44
N MET A 349 -3.98 2.43 -10.05
CA MET A 349 -3.32 1.47 -10.94
C MET A 349 -3.67 0.04 -10.53
N GLY A 350 -3.94 -0.81 -11.49
CA GLY A 350 -4.18 -2.24 -11.24
C GLY A 350 -5.30 -2.49 -10.21
N GLY A 351 -4.97 -3.19 -9.13
CA GLY A 351 -5.88 -3.47 -8.02
C GLY A 351 -6.02 -2.34 -6.98
N MET A 352 -5.42 -1.18 -7.20
CA MET A 352 -5.59 0.03 -6.40
C MET A 352 -6.45 1.03 -7.19
N MET A 353 -7.74 1.10 -6.87
CA MET A 353 -8.75 1.82 -7.65
C MET A 353 -9.36 2.95 -6.84
N ARG A 354 -9.45 4.15 -7.41
CA ARG A 354 -10.13 5.29 -6.78
C ARG A 354 -11.10 5.99 -7.71
N MET A 355 -12.17 6.56 -7.16
CA MET A 355 -13.06 7.49 -7.85
C MET A 355 -13.29 8.73 -6.99
N THR A 356 -13.57 9.86 -7.63
CA THR A 356 -13.70 11.18 -6.96
C THR A 356 -15.12 11.71 -7.10
N PRO A 357 -16.09 11.25 -6.28
CA PRO A 357 -17.42 11.81 -6.26
C PRO A 357 -17.46 13.11 -5.45
N PHE A 358 -18.53 13.89 -5.64
CA PHE A 358 -18.89 15.10 -4.85
C PHE A 358 -17.78 16.16 -4.79
N GLY A 359 -17.00 16.28 -5.88
CA GLY A 359 -15.88 17.22 -5.93
C GLY A 359 -14.74 16.90 -4.96
N GLY A 360 -14.69 15.69 -4.42
CA GLY A 360 -13.71 15.29 -3.42
C GLY A 360 -13.93 15.92 -2.04
N ASP A 361 -15.16 16.38 -1.72
CA ASP A 361 -15.50 16.87 -0.39
C ASP A 361 -15.35 15.77 0.66
N LYS A 362 -14.56 16.05 1.70
CA LYS A 362 -14.25 15.08 2.76
C LYS A 362 -15.49 14.48 3.41
N ASN A 363 -16.42 15.33 3.81
CA ASN A 363 -17.57 14.89 4.59
C ASN A 363 -18.54 14.07 3.74
N LYS A 364 -18.77 14.51 2.49
CA LYS A 364 -19.61 13.78 1.53
C LYS A 364 -18.99 12.44 1.13
N VAL A 365 -17.68 12.38 0.86
CA VAL A 365 -16.98 11.13 0.53
C VAL A 365 -17.04 10.15 1.70
N MET A 366 -16.79 10.59 2.92
CA MET A 366 -16.90 9.73 4.10
C MET A 366 -18.34 9.27 4.36
N ALA A 367 -19.33 10.14 4.17
CA ALA A 367 -20.74 9.79 4.27
C ALA A 367 -21.13 8.76 3.18
N ALA A 368 -20.62 8.95 1.95
CA ALA A 368 -20.85 8.01 0.84
C ALA A 368 -20.26 6.62 1.14
N CYS A 369 -19.08 6.53 1.73
CA CYS A 369 -18.53 5.23 2.15
C CYS A 369 -19.42 4.50 3.15
N LYS A 370 -19.97 5.23 4.14
CA LYS A 370 -20.92 4.65 5.10
C LYS A 370 -22.22 4.23 4.44
N ALA A 371 -22.77 5.08 3.56
CA ALA A 371 -24.00 4.76 2.85
C ALA A 371 -23.82 3.56 1.91
N CYS A 372 -22.68 3.41 1.23
CA CYS A 372 -22.35 2.23 0.46
C CYS A 372 -22.30 0.96 1.33
N PHE A 373 -21.73 1.05 2.54
CA PHE A 373 -21.74 -0.05 3.49
C PHE A 373 -23.17 -0.48 3.84
N ASP A 374 -24.07 0.47 4.10
CA ASP A 374 -25.48 0.16 4.38
C ASP A 374 -26.18 -0.49 3.18
N GLU A 375 -25.79 -0.11 1.95
CA GLU A 375 -26.32 -0.66 0.69
C GLU A 375 -25.64 -1.93 0.19
N GLY A 376 -24.66 -2.47 0.92
CA GLY A 376 -24.07 -3.77 0.64
C GLY A 376 -22.67 -3.76 0.01
N ALA A 377 -21.97 -2.61 -0.02
CA ALA A 377 -20.61 -2.51 -0.53
C ALA A 377 -19.67 -1.86 0.49
N ILE A 378 -18.62 -2.56 0.90
CA ILE A 378 -17.56 -2.05 1.76
C ILE A 378 -16.52 -1.35 0.88
N VAL A 379 -16.53 -0.04 0.92
CA VAL A 379 -15.53 0.84 0.27
C VAL A 379 -14.89 1.73 1.33
N PHE A 380 -13.81 2.41 1.00
CA PHE A 380 -13.12 3.29 1.94
C PHE A 380 -12.75 4.62 1.30
N TRP A 381 -12.11 5.50 2.03
CA TRP A 381 -11.62 6.76 1.49
C TRP A 381 -10.09 6.86 1.53
N CYS A 382 -9.52 7.70 0.67
CA CYS A 382 -8.13 8.13 0.68
C CYS A 382 -8.02 9.57 0.18
N GLY A 383 -6.82 10.11 0.21
CA GLY A 383 -6.54 11.49 -0.19
C GLY A 383 -6.64 12.48 0.97
N HIS A 384 -5.99 13.62 0.79
CA HIS A 384 -5.93 14.70 1.77
C HIS A 384 -6.53 16.01 1.25
N GLY A 385 -7.06 15.99 0.02
CA GLY A 385 -7.73 17.06 -0.70
C GLY A 385 -7.27 17.08 -2.17
N PRO A 386 -8.06 16.57 -3.10
CA PRO A 386 -9.40 16.01 -2.95
C PRO A 386 -9.43 14.65 -2.26
N PHE A 387 -10.56 14.32 -1.60
CA PHE A 387 -10.84 13.00 -1.06
C PHE A 387 -11.46 12.10 -2.12
N HIS A 388 -11.17 10.81 -2.04
CA HIS A 388 -11.61 9.80 -3.01
C HIS A 388 -12.29 8.63 -2.30
N VAL A 389 -13.24 8.00 -2.95
CA VAL A 389 -13.66 6.64 -2.62
C VAL A 389 -12.66 5.68 -3.23
N ARG A 390 -12.01 4.86 -2.41
CA ARG A 390 -11.01 3.86 -2.86
C ARG A 390 -11.50 2.45 -2.68
N MET A 391 -10.98 1.58 -3.53
CA MET A 391 -11.17 0.14 -3.48
C MET A 391 -9.82 -0.57 -3.63
N LEU A 392 -9.70 -1.67 -2.89
CA LEU A 392 -8.63 -2.67 -2.96
C LEU A 392 -9.31 -4.04 -3.13
N PRO A 393 -10.01 -4.27 -4.25
CA PRO A 393 -10.87 -5.43 -4.39
C PRO A 393 -10.07 -6.74 -4.49
N PRO A 394 -10.70 -7.88 -4.20
CA PRO A 394 -10.08 -9.19 -4.37
C PRO A 394 -10.11 -9.62 -5.85
N VAL A 395 -9.26 -8.98 -6.66
CA VAL A 395 -9.23 -9.12 -8.13
C VAL A 395 -9.22 -10.57 -8.61
N PRO A 396 -8.45 -11.51 -8.04
CA PRO A 396 -8.39 -12.88 -8.55
C PRO A 396 -9.73 -13.63 -8.54
N VAL A 397 -10.66 -13.23 -7.67
CA VAL A 397 -11.98 -13.88 -7.50
C VAL A 397 -13.14 -13.03 -8.00
N LEU A 398 -12.86 -11.84 -8.54
CA LEU A 398 -13.86 -11.04 -9.22
C LEU A 398 -14.17 -11.60 -10.61
N LYS A 399 -15.40 -11.36 -11.04
CA LYS A 399 -15.91 -11.65 -12.39
C LYS A 399 -16.56 -10.40 -12.97
N ASP A 400 -16.65 -10.33 -14.28
CA ASP A 400 -17.26 -9.18 -14.97
C ASP A 400 -18.71 -8.96 -14.55
N GLU A 401 -19.46 -10.04 -14.31
CA GLU A 401 -20.86 -10.00 -13.83
C GLU A 401 -21.04 -9.41 -12.42
N HIS A 402 -19.95 -9.28 -11.63
CA HIS A 402 -20.02 -8.68 -10.31
C HIS A 402 -20.04 -7.15 -10.37
N TRP A 403 -19.40 -6.55 -11.35
CA TRP A 403 -19.25 -5.09 -11.44
C TRP A 403 -20.59 -4.33 -11.50
N PRO A 404 -21.57 -4.73 -12.33
CA PRO A 404 -22.88 -4.07 -12.31
C PRO A 404 -23.53 -4.09 -10.93
N ARG A 405 -23.49 -5.24 -10.23
CA ARG A 405 -24.09 -5.40 -8.89
C ARG A 405 -23.39 -4.56 -7.83
N ILE A 406 -22.05 -4.50 -7.90
CA ILE A 406 -21.23 -3.65 -7.02
C ILE A 406 -21.63 -2.19 -7.23
N PHE A 407 -21.71 -1.74 -8.48
CA PHE A 407 -22.04 -0.35 -8.80
C PHE A 407 -23.51 -0.01 -8.51
N GLU A 408 -24.43 -0.93 -8.53
CA GLU A 408 -25.80 -0.74 -8.01
C GLU A 408 -25.79 -0.39 -6.51
N CYS A 409 -24.98 -1.10 -5.71
CA CYS A 409 -24.83 -0.78 -4.29
C CYS A 409 -24.19 0.61 -4.09
N ILE A 410 -23.16 0.93 -4.86
CA ILE A 410 -22.48 2.24 -4.81
C ILE A 410 -23.45 3.34 -5.22
N GLU A 411 -24.22 3.16 -6.28
CA GLU A 411 -25.21 4.13 -6.75
C GLU A 411 -26.27 4.43 -5.68
N ARG A 412 -26.85 3.39 -5.06
CA ARG A 412 -27.82 3.56 -3.96
C ARG A 412 -27.19 4.29 -2.78
N GLY A 413 -25.92 3.97 -2.44
CA GLY A 413 -25.20 4.65 -1.39
C GLY A 413 -24.96 6.14 -1.71
N PHE A 414 -24.53 6.46 -2.92
CA PHE A 414 -24.29 7.83 -3.35
C PHE A 414 -25.58 8.66 -3.42
N ALA A 415 -26.69 8.05 -3.85
CA ALA A 415 -28.02 8.72 -3.87
C ALA A 415 -28.43 9.23 -2.49
N LYS A 416 -28.10 8.53 -1.40
CA LYS A 416 -28.40 8.96 -0.01
C LYS A 416 -27.62 10.20 0.43
N VAL A 417 -26.52 10.51 -0.25
CA VAL A 417 -25.63 11.65 0.09
C VAL A 417 -25.84 12.83 -0.85
N ALA A 418 -26.26 12.54 -2.08
CA ALA A 418 -26.46 13.55 -3.12
C ALA A 418 -27.76 14.34 -2.94
N GLY A 419 -28.78 13.74 -2.30
CA GLY A 419 -30.06 14.38 -1.95
C GLY A 419 -29.91 15.16 -0.69
#